data_5a49b4b260260ec64207548414aced4c
#
_entry.id   5a49b4b260260ec64207548414aced4c
#
_cell.length_a   1.000
_cell.length_b   1.000
_cell.length_c   1.000
_cell.angle_alpha   90.00
_cell.angle_beta   90.00
_cell.angle_gamma   90.00
#
_symmetry.space_group_name_H-M   'P 1'
#
loop_
_entity.id
_entity.type
_entity.pdbx_description
1 polymer ?
#
loop_
_entity_poly.entity_id
_entity_poly.type
_entity_poly.pdbx_seq_one_letter_code
_entity_poly.pdbx_strand_id
1 'polypeptide(L)'
;VLVSCAVSLDGFLDDASPQRLILSGPGDLDRVDAERAGVDAILVGAGTVRADDPRLLVRSAERRAERIARGQPCSPLRVVLSTTPLDPAARVLTEPGAETVTLSGTPGTVLDELAGRGVVRLMVEGGAEVLREFLTAGAVDELQLVVAPRLVGDGPRFAGGPGATAHLVETRTQGDDVLLRYRFGAADDRHLAEACVLTERCPPSESAFSVGCVVVADDGSVLGSGWSRRADPLDHAEEGVLRELADDPRLPGATLYSSLEPCGQRASRPDSCATLIERAGIARVVYAWREPPEFVALPSGIEALERAGIATTHLPRWEPLARRCARRP
;
A
#
# COMPACT_ATOMS: atom_id res chain seq x y z
N VAL A 1 -4.63 -5.26 0.73
CA VAL A 1 -4.67 -5.48 2.20
C VAL A 1 -3.27 -5.42 2.78
N LEU A 2 -3.06 -4.55 3.76
CA LEU A 2 -1.86 -4.46 4.57
C LEU A 2 -2.10 -5.19 5.90
N VAL A 3 -1.25 -6.15 6.24
CA VAL A 3 -1.16 -6.71 7.60
C VAL A 3 -0.04 -6.01 8.35
N SER A 4 -0.30 -5.53 9.57
CA SER A 4 0.72 -4.91 10.43
C SER A 4 0.63 -5.49 11.84
N CYS A 5 1.71 -6.10 12.30
CA CYS A 5 1.80 -6.65 13.64
C CYS A 5 3.23 -6.62 14.19
N ALA A 6 3.34 -6.69 15.52
CA ALA A 6 4.61 -6.88 16.22
C ALA A 6 4.65 -8.29 16.83
N VAL A 7 5.84 -8.89 16.83
CA VAL A 7 6.10 -10.19 17.45
C VAL A 7 7.33 -10.13 18.34
N SER A 8 7.38 -11.00 19.32
CA SER A 8 8.59 -11.27 20.11
C SER A 8 9.63 -12.02 19.27
N LEU A 9 10.87 -12.12 19.75
CA LEU A 9 11.94 -12.91 19.10
C LEU A 9 11.56 -14.39 18.91
N ASP A 10 10.73 -14.93 19.80
CA ASP A 10 10.21 -16.31 19.74
C ASP A 10 8.84 -16.40 19.06
N GLY A 11 8.37 -15.33 18.38
CA GLY A 11 7.24 -15.35 17.45
C GLY A 11 5.85 -15.22 18.07
N PHE A 12 5.73 -14.71 19.29
CA PHE A 12 4.43 -14.46 19.93
C PHE A 12 3.94 -13.04 19.64
N LEU A 13 2.63 -12.91 19.42
CA LEU A 13 1.92 -11.65 19.23
C LEU A 13 1.54 -10.97 20.56
N ASP A 14 1.37 -11.80 21.59
CA ASP A 14 0.98 -11.40 22.93
C ASP A 14 1.41 -12.50 23.92
N ASP A 15 1.30 -12.26 25.21
CA ASP A 15 1.50 -13.28 26.25
C ASP A 15 0.14 -13.85 26.72
N ALA A 16 0.18 -14.82 27.60
CA ALA A 16 -1.01 -15.44 28.18
C ALA A 16 -1.59 -14.62 29.37
N SER A 17 -1.07 -13.43 29.65
CA SER A 17 -1.52 -12.60 30.77
C SER A 17 -2.80 -11.84 30.44
N PRO A 18 -3.62 -11.45 31.43
CA PRO A 18 -4.79 -10.62 31.23
C PRO A 18 -4.44 -9.14 30.96
N GLN A 19 -3.18 -8.77 31.05
CA GLN A 19 -2.71 -7.39 30.83
C GLN A 19 -2.15 -7.28 29.42
N ARG A 20 -2.57 -6.24 28.69
CA ARG A 20 -2.06 -5.98 27.35
C ARG A 20 -0.54 -5.87 27.33
N LEU A 21 0.11 -6.72 26.55
CA LEU A 21 1.54 -6.63 26.29
C LEU A 21 1.80 -5.63 25.16
N ILE A 22 2.67 -4.64 25.40
CA ILE A 22 3.20 -3.76 24.37
C ILE A 22 4.58 -4.28 24.00
N LEU A 23 4.68 -4.89 22.81
CA LEU A 23 5.92 -5.50 22.33
C LEU A 23 6.86 -4.46 21.75
N SER A 24 6.38 -3.61 20.82
CA SER A 24 7.21 -2.67 20.09
C SER A 24 7.33 -1.30 20.78
N GLY A 25 8.41 -0.60 20.45
CA GLY A 25 8.74 0.69 21.02
C GLY A 25 8.00 1.89 20.39
N PRO A 26 8.28 3.11 20.89
CA PRO A 26 7.61 4.33 20.42
C PRO A 26 7.76 4.60 18.93
N GLY A 27 8.90 4.24 18.33
CA GLY A 27 9.14 4.40 16.90
C GLY A 27 8.19 3.59 16.03
N ASP A 28 7.92 2.36 16.42
CA ASP A 28 6.93 1.51 15.74
C ASP A 28 5.50 2.02 15.96
N LEU A 29 5.18 2.47 17.16
CA LEU A 29 3.86 3.04 17.44
C LEU A 29 3.59 4.29 16.60
N ASP A 30 4.58 5.12 16.27
CA ASP A 30 4.45 6.26 15.37
C ASP A 30 4.30 5.79 13.90
N ARG A 31 5.06 4.78 13.48
CA ARG A 31 4.89 4.15 12.16
C ARG A 31 3.48 3.60 11.98
N VAL A 32 2.96 2.84 12.95
CA VAL A 32 1.58 2.31 12.90
C VAL A 32 0.57 3.45 12.77
N ASP A 33 0.77 4.56 13.47
CA ASP A 33 -0.11 5.73 13.36
C ASP A 33 -0.04 6.37 11.96
N ALA A 34 1.14 6.40 11.34
CA ALA A 34 1.32 6.86 9.97
C ALA A 34 0.63 5.94 8.95
N GLU A 35 0.75 4.61 9.11
CA GLU A 35 0.04 3.65 8.25
C GLU A 35 -1.48 3.79 8.39
N ARG A 36 -1.99 3.94 9.61
CA ARG A 36 -3.42 4.23 9.86
C ARG A 36 -3.88 5.48 9.11
N ALA A 37 -3.05 6.52 9.08
CA ALA A 37 -3.37 7.73 8.34
C ALA A 37 -3.43 7.53 6.81
N GLY A 38 -2.81 6.48 6.30
CA GLY A 38 -2.74 6.15 4.86
C GLY A 38 -3.81 5.16 4.38
N VAL A 39 -4.66 4.60 5.24
CA VAL A 39 -5.65 3.59 4.86
C VAL A 39 -7.10 4.11 4.96
N ASP A 40 -8.04 3.36 4.35
CA ASP A 40 -9.48 3.67 4.42
C ASP A 40 -10.16 3.03 5.61
N ALA A 41 -9.70 1.83 5.96
CA ALA A 41 -10.27 1.05 7.04
C ALA A 41 -9.18 0.34 7.84
N ILE A 42 -9.46 0.15 9.15
CA ILE A 42 -8.64 -0.64 10.07
C ILE A 42 -9.51 -1.77 10.58
N LEU A 43 -9.00 -3.00 10.50
CA LEU A 43 -9.72 -4.21 10.87
C LEU A 43 -9.02 -4.94 12.02
N VAL A 44 -9.83 -5.34 13.01
CA VAL A 44 -9.41 -6.25 14.10
C VAL A 44 -10.48 -7.30 14.34
N GLY A 45 -10.10 -8.38 14.99
CA GLY A 45 -11.05 -9.39 15.49
C GLY A 45 -11.68 -8.97 16.81
N ALA A 46 -12.87 -9.50 17.11
CA ALA A 46 -13.56 -9.29 18.39
C ALA A 46 -12.73 -9.76 19.60
N GLY A 47 -11.84 -10.74 19.43
CA GLY A 47 -10.87 -11.14 20.44
C GLY A 47 -9.97 -9.99 20.88
N THR A 48 -9.41 -9.27 19.92
CA THR A 48 -8.60 -8.07 20.16
C THR A 48 -9.39 -6.96 20.84
N VAL A 49 -10.68 -6.76 20.45
CA VAL A 49 -11.53 -5.77 21.13
C VAL A 49 -11.72 -6.12 22.60
N ARG A 50 -11.96 -7.40 22.92
CA ARG A 50 -12.14 -7.86 24.30
C ARG A 50 -10.88 -7.80 25.15
N ALA A 51 -9.69 -8.07 24.53
CA ALA A 51 -8.43 -8.08 25.26
C ALA A 51 -7.86 -6.68 25.45
N ASP A 52 -7.88 -5.84 24.40
CA ASP A 52 -7.12 -4.59 24.34
C ASP A 52 -7.99 -3.34 24.46
N ASP A 53 -9.31 -3.46 24.28
CA ASP A 53 -10.26 -2.34 24.18
C ASP A 53 -9.71 -1.18 23.32
N PRO A 54 -9.35 -1.43 22.05
CA PRO A 54 -8.62 -0.47 21.24
C PRO A 54 -9.52 0.65 20.71
N ARG A 55 -8.93 1.84 20.50
CA ARG A 55 -9.62 2.98 19.86
C ARG A 55 -9.65 2.90 18.33
N LEU A 56 -8.61 2.31 17.74
CA LEU A 56 -8.38 2.23 16.29
C LEU A 56 -8.47 3.60 15.58
N LEU A 57 -7.83 4.60 16.12
CA LEU A 57 -7.83 5.97 15.61
C LEU A 57 -6.42 6.41 15.20
N VAL A 58 -6.34 7.39 14.30
CA VAL A 58 -5.13 8.17 14.06
C VAL A 58 -4.89 9.08 15.26
N ARG A 59 -3.70 8.99 15.88
CA ARG A 59 -3.36 9.70 17.11
C ARG A 59 -2.76 11.09 16.85
N SER A 60 -1.88 11.21 15.84
CA SER A 60 -1.26 12.49 15.46
C SER A 60 -2.32 13.49 14.99
N ALA A 61 -2.31 14.69 15.58
CA ALA A 61 -3.18 15.78 15.17
C ALA A 61 -2.86 16.26 13.75
N GLU A 62 -1.57 16.27 13.40
CA GLU A 62 -1.09 16.64 12.07
C GLU A 62 -1.61 15.68 11.01
N ARG A 63 -1.44 14.36 11.20
CA ARG A 63 -1.94 13.34 10.28
C ARG A 63 -3.47 13.37 10.13
N ARG A 64 -4.20 13.68 11.22
CA ARG A 64 -5.66 13.90 11.12
C ARG A 64 -6.01 15.11 10.27
N ALA A 65 -5.29 16.22 10.45
CA ALA A 65 -5.47 17.43 9.64
C ALA A 65 -5.17 17.18 8.16
N GLU A 66 -4.11 16.44 7.85
CA GLU A 66 -3.78 16.03 6.49
C GLU A 66 -4.87 15.16 5.86
N ARG A 67 -5.47 14.22 6.61
CA ARG A 67 -6.60 13.43 6.13
C ARG A 67 -7.79 14.32 5.78
N ILE A 68 -8.15 15.26 6.66
CA ILE A 68 -9.24 16.22 6.43
C ILE A 68 -8.96 17.09 5.21
N ALA A 69 -7.74 17.62 5.07
CA ALA A 69 -7.33 18.40 3.90
C ALA A 69 -7.45 17.61 2.59
N ARG A 70 -7.34 16.29 2.67
CA ARG A 70 -7.56 15.37 1.55
C ARG A 70 -9.02 14.95 1.35
N GLY A 71 -9.98 15.56 2.05
CA GLY A 71 -11.41 15.22 2.00
C GLY A 71 -11.78 13.87 2.61
N GLN A 72 -10.91 13.32 3.49
CA GLN A 72 -11.16 12.06 4.20
C GLN A 72 -11.63 12.33 5.64
N PRO A 73 -12.33 11.37 6.27
CA PRO A 73 -12.55 11.41 7.72
C PRO A 73 -11.22 11.50 8.48
N CYS A 74 -11.21 12.13 9.65
CA CYS A 74 -9.98 12.31 10.46
C CYS A 74 -9.31 10.99 10.88
N SER A 75 -10.06 9.89 10.90
CA SER A 75 -9.55 8.53 11.09
C SER A 75 -10.26 7.56 10.14
N PRO A 76 -9.66 6.43 9.80
CA PRO A 76 -10.25 5.39 8.95
C PRO A 76 -11.51 4.78 9.55
N LEU A 77 -12.33 4.13 8.70
CA LEU A 77 -13.41 3.25 9.13
C LEU A 77 -12.85 2.16 10.05
N ARG A 78 -13.49 1.95 11.19
CA ARG A 78 -13.15 0.85 12.10
C ARG A 78 -13.99 -0.37 11.74
N VAL A 79 -13.33 -1.50 11.57
CA VAL A 79 -13.97 -2.77 11.20
C VAL A 79 -13.67 -3.80 12.29
N VAL A 80 -14.71 -4.39 12.86
CA VAL A 80 -14.56 -5.47 13.83
C VAL A 80 -15.14 -6.75 13.25
N LEU A 81 -14.30 -7.79 13.12
CA LEU A 81 -14.80 -9.11 12.75
C LEU A 81 -15.36 -9.82 13.98
N SER A 82 -16.66 -10.09 13.97
CA SER A 82 -17.35 -10.76 15.05
C SER A 82 -18.57 -11.51 14.56
N THR A 83 -18.78 -12.71 15.09
CA THR A 83 -20.02 -13.50 14.92
C THR A 83 -20.97 -13.32 16.12
N THR A 84 -20.54 -12.59 17.15
CA THR A 84 -21.32 -12.33 18.37
C THR A 84 -21.35 -10.82 18.65
N PRO A 85 -22.38 -10.32 19.36
CA PRO A 85 -22.42 -8.91 19.76
C PRO A 85 -21.17 -8.51 20.57
N LEU A 86 -20.70 -7.29 20.34
CA LEU A 86 -19.64 -6.67 21.13
C LEU A 86 -20.22 -6.05 22.40
N ASP A 87 -19.39 -5.85 23.40
CA ASP A 87 -19.76 -5.03 24.57
C ASP A 87 -20.12 -3.61 24.07
N PRO A 88 -21.34 -3.10 24.35
CA PRO A 88 -21.72 -1.75 23.97
C PRO A 88 -20.82 -0.65 24.54
N ALA A 89 -20.10 -0.92 25.63
CA ALA A 89 -19.16 -0.01 26.26
C ALA A 89 -17.77 -0.01 25.61
N ALA A 90 -17.48 -0.94 24.69
CA ALA A 90 -16.20 -1.05 24.03
C ALA A 90 -15.80 0.28 23.34
N ARG A 91 -14.56 0.71 23.54
CA ARG A 91 -14.05 2.01 23.03
C ARG A 91 -14.13 2.12 21.51
N VAL A 92 -13.97 1.01 20.80
CA VAL A 92 -14.14 0.98 19.35
C VAL A 92 -15.55 1.41 18.91
N LEU A 93 -16.57 1.25 19.77
CA LEU A 93 -17.95 1.65 19.51
C LEU A 93 -18.28 3.04 20.08
N THR A 94 -17.72 3.40 21.22
CA THR A 94 -18.11 4.60 22.00
C THR A 94 -17.20 5.79 21.77
N GLU A 95 -15.93 5.58 21.44
CA GLU A 95 -14.96 6.67 21.24
C GLU A 95 -15.27 7.41 19.92
N PRO A 96 -15.47 8.75 19.95
CA PRO A 96 -15.71 9.52 18.73
C PRO A 96 -14.48 9.59 17.82
N GLY A 97 -14.68 9.93 16.54
CA GLY A 97 -13.60 10.20 15.59
C GLY A 97 -13.53 9.26 14.38
N ALA A 98 -14.29 8.16 14.38
CA ALA A 98 -14.47 7.30 13.22
C ALA A 98 -15.79 6.52 13.31
N GLU A 99 -16.33 6.15 12.16
CA GLU A 99 -17.41 5.17 12.05
C GLU A 99 -16.91 3.77 12.41
N THR A 100 -17.79 2.93 12.98
CA THR A 100 -17.48 1.52 13.25
C THR A 100 -18.52 0.62 12.60
N VAL A 101 -18.05 -0.42 11.92
CA VAL A 101 -18.89 -1.49 11.38
C VAL A 101 -18.46 -2.83 11.96
N THR A 102 -19.43 -3.68 12.25
CA THR A 102 -19.18 -5.08 12.63
C THR A 102 -19.53 -5.97 11.46
N LEU A 103 -18.58 -6.76 11.01
CA LEU A 103 -18.74 -7.69 9.90
C LEU A 103 -18.49 -9.11 10.37
N SER A 104 -18.94 -10.08 9.59
CA SER A 104 -18.68 -11.50 9.79
C SER A 104 -18.52 -12.20 8.44
N GLY A 105 -17.82 -13.30 8.41
CA GLY A 105 -17.61 -14.09 7.19
C GLY A 105 -16.14 -14.34 6.89
N THR A 106 -15.89 -14.88 5.71
CA THR A 106 -14.54 -15.16 5.22
C THR A 106 -13.82 -13.86 4.79
N PRO A 107 -12.49 -13.84 4.72
CA PRO A 107 -11.76 -12.68 4.19
C PRO A 107 -12.28 -12.17 2.85
N GLY A 108 -12.65 -13.06 1.91
CA GLY A 108 -13.20 -12.67 0.61
C GLY A 108 -14.53 -11.92 0.75
N THR A 109 -15.50 -12.46 1.51
CA THR A 109 -16.80 -11.80 1.70
C THR A 109 -16.67 -10.45 2.42
N VAL A 110 -15.75 -10.35 3.37
CA VAL A 110 -15.46 -9.10 4.09
C VAL A 110 -14.85 -8.06 3.15
N LEU A 111 -13.92 -8.46 2.29
CA LEU A 111 -13.31 -7.58 1.30
C LEU A 111 -14.31 -7.08 0.26
N ASP A 112 -15.23 -7.94 -0.23
CA ASP A 112 -16.29 -7.57 -1.16
C ASP A 112 -17.23 -6.51 -0.54
N GLU A 113 -17.62 -6.70 0.72
CA GLU A 113 -18.47 -5.73 1.43
C GLU A 113 -17.74 -4.39 1.64
N LEU A 114 -16.47 -4.42 2.04
CA LEU A 114 -15.66 -3.22 2.22
C LEU A 114 -15.42 -2.49 0.89
N ALA A 115 -15.19 -3.22 -0.20
CA ALA A 115 -15.08 -2.64 -1.55
C ALA A 115 -16.39 -1.94 -1.96
N GLY A 116 -17.54 -2.55 -1.67
CA GLY A 116 -18.86 -1.93 -1.87
C GLY A 116 -19.07 -0.62 -1.08
N ARG A 117 -18.34 -0.43 0.01
CA ARG A 117 -18.29 0.81 0.80
C ARG A 117 -17.22 1.81 0.33
N GLY A 118 -16.50 1.51 -0.76
CA GLY A 118 -15.43 2.36 -1.28
C GLY A 118 -14.08 2.21 -0.57
N VAL A 119 -13.89 1.18 0.27
CA VAL A 119 -12.60 0.86 0.90
C VAL A 119 -11.67 0.26 -0.17
N VAL A 120 -10.55 0.91 -0.44
CA VAL A 120 -9.50 0.44 -1.37
C VAL A 120 -8.29 -0.08 -0.61
N ARG A 121 -7.93 0.56 0.50
CA ARG A 121 -6.81 0.17 1.37
C ARG A 121 -7.33 -0.25 2.75
N LEU A 122 -7.16 -1.51 3.09
CA LEU A 122 -7.49 -2.08 4.39
C LEU A 122 -6.21 -2.40 5.15
N MET A 123 -6.12 -1.96 6.42
CA MET A 123 -5.09 -2.39 7.36
C MET A 123 -5.68 -3.39 8.34
N VAL A 124 -5.08 -4.57 8.45
CA VAL A 124 -5.44 -5.60 9.43
C VAL A 124 -4.39 -5.58 10.54
N GLU A 125 -4.82 -5.23 11.75
CA GLU A 125 -3.88 -5.00 12.86
C GLU A 125 -3.86 -6.12 13.90
N GLY A 126 -4.87 -7.01 13.91
CA GLY A 126 -4.77 -7.98 14.98
C GLY A 126 -5.91 -8.94 15.20
N GLY A 127 -5.59 -9.77 16.19
CA GLY A 127 -6.11 -11.07 16.46
C GLY A 127 -5.32 -12.11 15.66
N ALA A 128 -4.58 -12.98 16.35
CA ALA A 128 -3.77 -14.03 15.72
C ALA A 128 -4.58 -14.83 14.69
N GLU A 129 -5.85 -15.11 15.00
CA GLU A 129 -6.75 -15.85 14.13
C GLU A 129 -7.12 -15.07 12.87
N VAL A 130 -7.45 -13.79 12.99
CA VAL A 130 -7.76 -12.92 11.84
C VAL A 130 -6.54 -12.81 10.92
N LEU A 131 -5.35 -12.57 11.48
CA LEU A 131 -4.11 -12.53 10.70
C LEU A 131 -3.91 -13.84 9.93
N ARG A 132 -4.06 -14.98 10.61
CA ARG A 132 -3.93 -16.31 10.02
C ARG A 132 -4.95 -16.55 8.90
N GLU A 133 -6.20 -16.14 9.08
CA GLU A 133 -7.26 -16.30 8.07
C GLU A 133 -6.96 -15.49 6.81
N PHE A 134 -6.58 -14.21 6.94
CA PHE A 134 -6.24 -13.36 5.81
C PHE A 134 -5.00 -13.87 5.05
N LEU A 135 -3.96 -14.30 5.77
CA LEU A 135 -2.77 -14.90 5.17
C LEU A 135 -3.08 -16.24 4.48
N THR A 136 -3.88 -17.09 5.09
CA THR A 136 -4.27 -18.41 4.53
C THR A 136 -5.14 -18.24 3.28
N ALA A 137 -6.01 -17.24 3.25
CA ALA A 137 -6.85 -16.94 2.10
C ALA A 137 -6.10 -16.28 0.92
N GLY A 138 -4.80 -15.98 1.07
CA GLY A 138 -4.03 -15.25 0.07
C GLY A 138 -4.53 -13.83 -0.16
N ALA A 139 -5.21 -13.25 0.83
CA ALA A 139 -5.87 -11.94 0.76
C ALA A 139 -4.95 -10.78 1.18
N VAL A 140 -3.67 -11.06 1.42
CA VAL A 140 -2.68 -10.07 1.90
C VAL A 140 -1.73 -9.68 0.78
N ASP A 141 -1.61 -8.39 0.51
CA ASP A 141 -0.67 -7.83 -0.46
C ASP A 141 0.66 -7.45 0.22
N GLU A 142 0.59 -6.93 1.45
CA GLU A 142 1.75 -6.46 2.20
C GLU A 142 1.68 -6.92 3.66
N LEU A 143 2.82 -7.36 4.20
CA LEU A 143 3.04 -7.65 5.62
C LEU A 143 4.12 -6.73 6.16
N GLN A 144 3.79 -5.99 7.20
CA GLN A 144 4.72 -5.25 8.04
C GLN A 144 4.85 -5.97 9.37
N LEU A 145 5.94 -6.71 9.53
CA LEU A 145 6.24 -7.48 10.72
C LEU A 145 7.34 -6.78 11.53
N VAL A 146 7.05 -6.39 12.74
CA VAL A 146 8.04 -5.84 13.66
C VAL A 146 8.47 -6.93 14.62
N VAL A 147 9.78 -7.17 14.71
CA VAL A 147 10.37 -8.10 15.67
C VAL A 147 10.92 -7.27 16.83
N ALA A 148 10.28 -7.41 18.00
CA ALA A 148 10.69 -6.76 19.23
C ALA A 148 11.73 -7.61 19.98
N PRO A 149 12.72 -7.01 20.69
CA PRO A 149 13.81 -7.72 21.35
C PRO A 149 13.37 -8.34 22.69
N ARG A 150 12.30 -9.12 22.65
CA ARG A 150 11.71 -9.81 23.82
C ARG A 150 11.50 -11.28 23.55
N LEU A 151 11.57 -12.08 24.60
CA LEU A 151 11.12 -13.49 24.65
C LEU A 151 9.87 -13.54 25.52
N VAL A 152 8.81 -14.16 25.01
CA VAL A 152 7.51 -14.24 25.69
C VAL A 152 7.28 -15.66 26.25
N GLY A 153 7.61 -16.69 25.49
CA GLY A 153 7.57 -18.08 25.92
C GLY A 153 6.22 -18.77 25.76
N ASP A 154 5.09 -18.07 25.99
CA ASP A 154 3.73 -18.63 25.86
C ASP A 154 2.73 -17.54 25.42
N GLY A 155 1.71 -17.94 24.65
CA GLY A 155 0.67 -17.02 24.15
C GLY A 155 0.31 -17.24 22.68
N PRO A 156 -0.48 -16.34 22.08
CA PRO A 156 -0.85 -16.41 20.66
C PRO A 156 0.35 -16.17 19.75
N ARG A 157 0.61 -17.10 18.83
CA ARG A 157 1.72 -17.00 17.87
C ARG A 157 1.29 -16.36 16.55
N PHE A 158 2.22 -15.65 15.93
CA PHE A 158 2.08 -15.30 14.53
C PHE A 158 2.16 -16.59 13.69
N ALA A 159 1.10 -16.85 12.93
CA ALA A 159 1.03 -18.02 12.06
C ALA A 159 0.41 -17.60 10.71
N GLY A 160 1.06 -18.03 9.63
CA GLY A 160 0.53 -17.93 8.28
C GLY A 160 -0.04 -19.26 7.78
N GLY A 161 -0.74 -19.22 6.64
CA GLY A 161 -1.16 -20.42 5.94
C GLY A 161 -0.01 -21.06 5.14
N PRO A 162 -0.11 -22.34 4.79
CA PRO A 162 0.88 -23.01 3.97
C PRO A 162 0.89 -22.44 2.54
N GLY A 163 2.07 -22.33 1.94
CA GLY A 163 2.25 -22.08 0.51
C GLY A 163 2.33 -20.62 0.06
N ALA A 164 2.12 -19.64 0.94
CA ALA A 164 2.31 -18.23 0.57
C ALA A 164 3.81 -17.88 0.56
N THR A 165 4.32 -17.45 -0.59
CA THR A 165 5.68 -16.92 -0.69
C THR A 165 5.62 -15.41 -0.61
N ALA A 166 6.40 -14.84 0.32
CA ALA A 166 6.54 -13.41 0.50
C ALA A 166 7.95 -12.96 0.06
N HIS A 167 8.04 -11.77 -0.50
CA HIS A 167 9.30 -11.16 -0.93
C HIS A 167 9.64 -10.01 0.01
N LEU A 168 10.84 -10.05 0.60
CA LEU A 168 11.33 -8.99 1.46
C LEU A 168 11.63 -7.74 0.61
N VAL A 169 10.99 -6.62 0.96
CA VAL A 169 11.15 -5.34 0.24
C VAL A 169 11.84 -4.27 1.08
N GLU A 170 11.82 -4.40 2.41
CA GLU A 170 12.49 -3.45 3.31
C GLU A 170 12.87 -4.13 4.61
N THR A 171 14.04 -3.79 5.14
CA THR A 171 14.45 -4.05 6.52
C THR A 171 14.90 -2.75 7.15
N ARG A 172 14.34 -2.40 8.32
CA ARG A 172 14.68 -1.16 9.01
C ARG A 172 14.71 -1.35 10.53
N THR A 173 15.75 -0.84 11.19
CA THR A 173 15.80 -0.76 12.64
C THR A 173 15.03 0.48 13.14
N GLN A 174 14.31 0.32 14.25
CA GLN A 174 13.56 1.36 14.94
C GLN A 174 13.83 1.29 16.44
N GLY A 175 14.92 1.90 16.88
CA GLY A 175 15.50 1.61 18.19
C GLY A 175 16.04 0.18 18.21
N ASP A 176 15.57 -0.63 19.15
CA ASP A 176 15.94 -2.05 19.26
C ASP A 176 15.00 -2.98 18.47
N ASP A 177 13.91 -2.46 17.91
CA ASP A 177 12.98 -3.22 17.06
C ASP A 177 13.49 -3.32 15.63
N VAL A 178 13.12 -4.41 14.94
CA VAL A 178 13.40 -4.61 13.51
C VAL A 178 12.09 -4.70 12.73
N LEU A 179 11.84 -3.75 11.84
CA LEU A 179 10.76 -3.81 10.87
C LEU A 179 11.20 -4.64 9.65
N LEU A 180 10.40 -5.62 9.29
CA LEU A 180 10.48 -6.40 8.06
C LEU A 180 9.22 -6.14 7.24
N ARG A 181 9.38 -5.63 6.01
CA ARG A 181 8.26 -5.47 5.07
C ARG A 181 8.35 -6.52 3.98
N TYR A 182 7.30 -7.26 3.82
CA TYR A 182 7.15 -8.27 2.78
C TYR A 182 5.98 -7.95 1.87
N ARG A 183 6.08 -8.33 0.60
CA ARG A 183 4.97 -8.30 -0.35
C ARG A 183 4.67 -9.71 -0.86
N PHE A 184 3.37 -9.99 -1.00
CA PHE A 184 2.83 -11.20 -1.58
C PHE A 184 2.40 -10.96 -3.03
N GLY A 185 2.14 -12.04 -3.78
CA GLY A 185 1.66 -11.98 -5.15
C GLY A 185 2.75 -12.01 -6.21
N ALA A 186 2.33 -11.99 -7.47
CA ALA A 186 3.24 -11.96 -8.62
C ALA A 186 4.09 -10.68 -8.62
N ALA A 187 5.25 -10.72 -9.29
CA ALA A 187 6.17 -9.59 -9.37
C ALA A 187 5.48 -8.33 -9.90
N ASP A 188 4.66 -8.48 -10.95
CA ASP A 188 3.93 -7.37 -11.54
C ASP A 188 2.97 -6.69 -10.55
N ASP A 189 2.25 -7.49 -9.76
CA ASP A 189 1.33 -6.94 -8.74
C ASP A 189 2.07 -6.14 -7.67
N ARG A 190 3.21 -6.65 -7.21
CA ARG A 190 4.01 -5.98 -6.18
C ARG A 190 4.53 -4.63 -6.63
N HIS A 191 5.16 -4.61 -7.81
CA HIS A 191 5.78 -3.38 -8.33
C HIS A 191 4.73 -2.36 -8.77
N LEU A 192 3.61 -2.82 -9.35
CA LEU A 192 2.53 -1.92 -9.74
C LEU A 192 1.80 -1.33 -8.52
N ALA A 193 1.57 -2.12 -7.47
CA ALA A 193 1.03 -1.61 -6.21
C ALA A 193 1.95 -0.53 -5.60
N GLU A 194 3.28 -0.75 -5.66
CA GLU A 194 4.26 0.25 -5.22
C GLU A 194 4.16 1.54 -6.03
N ALA A 195 4.13 1.43 -7.36
CA ALA A 195 3.95 2.59 -8.24
C ALA A 195 2.66 3.37 -7.88
N CYS A 196 1.55 2.67 -7.62
CA CYS A 196 0.31 3.32 -7.18
C CYS A 196 0.46 4.08 -5.85
N VAL A 197 1.12 3.50 -4.86
CA VAL A 197 1.32 4.14 -3.54
C VAL A 197 2.25 5.35 -3.61
N LEU A 198 3.26 5.33 -4.49
CA LEU A 198 4.18 6.46 -4.68
C LEU A 198 3.47 7.75 -5.12
N THR A 199 2.29 7.66 -5.73
CA THR A 199 1.49 8.83 -6.10
C THR A 199 1.10 9.70 -4.91
N GLU A 200 1.02 9.14 -3.69
CA GLU A 200 0.72 9.89 -2.46
C GLU A 200 1.81 10.90 -2.09
N ARG A 201 3.03 10.72 -2.62
CA ARG A 201 4.17 11.61 -2.42
C ARG A 201 4.22 12.78 -3.39
N CYS A 202 3.35 12.79 -4.42
CA CYS A 202 3.33 13.86 -5.40
C CYS A 202 2.91 15.18 -4.76
N PRO A 203 3.61 16.28 -5.02
CA PRO A 203 3.11 17.61 -4.69
C PRO A 203 1.72 17.86 -5.33
N PRO A 204 0.81 18.62 -4.67
CA PRO A 204 -0.49 18.97 -5.23
C PRO A 204 -0.39 19.61 -6.60
N SER A 205 -1.39 19.40 -7.47
CA SER A 205 -1.48 20.04 -8.79
C SER A 205 -2.94 20.15 -9.21
N GLU A 206 -3.33 21.30 -9.76
CA GLU A 206 -4.67 21.54 -10.31
C GLU A 206 -4.82 21.06 -11.76
N SER A 207 -3.73 20.80 -12.46
CA SER A 207 -3.73 20.52 -13.90
C SER A 207 -3.09 19.21 -14.31
N ALA A 208 -2.48 18.47 -13.39
CA ALA A 208 -1.76 17.23 -13.72
C ALA A 208 -2.09 16.08 -12.74
N PHE A 209 -2.19 14.87 -13.27
CA PHE A 209 -2.31 13.67 -12.46
C PHE A 209 -1.06 13.44 -11.60
N SER A 210 -1.28 12.86 -10.43
CA SER A 210 -0.21 12.32 -9.60
C SER A 210 0.08 10.90 -10.06
N VAL A 211 1.28 10.64 -10.53
CA VAL A 211 1.73 9.35 -11.06
C VAL A 211 2.92 8.87 -10.27
N GLY A 212 3.01 7.58 -10.04
CA GLY A 212 4.18 6.92 -9.47
C GLY A 212 4.72 5.88 -10.44
N CYS A 213 6.04 5.69 -10.42
CA CYS A 213 6.78 4.82 -11.32
C CYS A 213 7.81 3.99 -10.58
N VAL A 214 7.98 2.72 -10.98
CA VAL A 214 9.03 1.80 -10.52
C VAL A 214 9.67 1.17 -11.74
N VAL A 215 11.01 1.09 -11.78
CA VAL A 215 11.78 0.43 -12.85
C VAL A 215 12.53 -0.76 -12.26
N VAL A 216 12.36 -1.93 -12.88
CA VAL A 216 12.88 -3.22 -12.41
C VAL A 216 13.72 -3.86 -13.51
N ALA A 217 14.95 -4.23 -13.20
CA ALA A 217 15.82 -4.94 -14.13
C ALA A 217 15.33 -6.36 -14.44
N ASP A 218 15.86 -6.98 -15.45
CA ASP A 218 15.51 -8.35 -15.87
C ASP A 218 15.80 -9.40 -14.77
N ASP A 219 16.78 -9.14 -13.91
CA ASP A 219 17.08 -9.99 -12.76
C ASP A 219 16.10 -9.81 -11.57
N GLY A 220 15.08 -8.97 -11.71
CA GLY A 220 14.09 -8.66 -10.69
C GLY A 220 14.51 -7.62 -9.65
N SER A 221 15.71 -7.06 -9.75
CA SER A 221 16.17 -5.98 -8.87
C SER A 221 15.51 -4.65 -9.23
N VAL A 222 15.04 -3.88 -8.23
CA VAL A 222 14.52 -2.53 -8.42
C VAL A 222 15.69 -1.60 -8.72
N LEU A 223 15.70 -0.98 -9.91
CA LEU A 223 16.71 0.01 -10.31
C LEU A 223 16.41 1.38 -9.72
N GLY A 224 15.14 1.78 -9.73
CA GLY A 224 14.71 3.07 -9.20
C GLY A 224 13.20 3.19 -9.11
N SER A 225 12.79 4.20 -8.37
CA SER A 225 11.37 4.54 -8.23
C SER A 225 11.20 6.04 -8.05
N GLY A 226 10.04 6.58 -8.45
CA GLY A 226 9.77 8.01 -8.35
C GLY A 226 8.30 8.34 -8.53
N TRP A 227 8.02 9.63 -8.48
CA TRP A 227 6.68 10.18 -8.61
C TRP A 227 6.71 11.52 -9.32
N SER A 228 5.58 11.92 -9.89
CA SER A 228 5.44 13.19 -10.62
C SER A 228 5.82 14.38 -9.76
N ARG A 229 6.51 15.37 -10.37
CA ARG A 229 6.87 16.64 -9.71
C ARG A 229 7.83 16.50 -8.52
N ARG A 230 8.61 15.41 -8.48
CA ARG A 230 9.58 15.16 -7.39
C ARG A 230 10.72 16.16 -7.39
N ALA A 231 11.33 16.43 -8.55
CA ALA A 231 12.47 17.31 -8.69
C ALA A 231 12.13 18.59 -9.47
N ASP A 232 11.25 18.51 -10.44
CA ASP A 232 10.79 19.64 -11.28
C ASP A 232 9.26 19.59 -11.36
N PRO A 233 8.55 20.73 -11.21
CA PRO A 233 7.08 20.77 -11.28
C PRO A 233 6.48 20.24 -12.60
N LEU A 234 7.25 20.16 -13.66
CA LEU A 234 6.85 19.64 -14.96
C LEU A 234 7.22 18.19 -15.20
N ASP A 235 7.97 17.56 -14.28
CA ASP A 235 8.40 16.17 -14.43
C ASP A 235 7.23 15.19 -14.27
N HIS A 236 7.09 14.29 -15.23
CA HIS A 236 6.33 13.07 -15.06
C HIS A 236 7.15 12.05 -14.27
N ALA A 237 6.49 11.08 -13.64
CA ALA A 237 7.16 10.08 -12.81
C ALA A 237 8.21 9.29 -13.61
N GLU A 238 7.83 8.85 -14.81
CA GLU A 238 8.68 8.08 -15.72
C GLU A 238 9.91 8.88 -16.12
N GLU A 239 9.74 10.15 -16.53
CA GLU A 239 10.84 11.03 -16.91
C GLU A 239 11.86 11.20 -15.79
N GLY A 240 11.38 11.46 -14.59
CA GLY A 240 12.24 11.64 -13.41
C GLY A 240 13.10 10.41 -13.14
N VAL A 241 12.47 9.22 -13.14
CA VAL A 241 13.16 7.95 -12.87
C VAL A 241 14.13 7.60 -14.00
N LEU A 242 13.70 7.69 -15.25
CA LEU A 242 14.57 7.37 -16.40
C LEU A 242 15.79 8.30 -16.49
N ARG A 243 15.63 9.58 -16.12
CA ARG A 243 16.75 10.52 -16.04
C ARG A 243 17.76 10.15 -14.95
N GLU A 244 17.29 9.72 -13.77
CA GLU A 244 18.15 9.26 -12.68
C GLU A 244 18.90 7.96 -13.04
N LEU A 245 18.32 7.12 -13.89
CA LEU A 245 18.86 5.81 -14.30
C LEU A 245 19.62 5.84 -15.63
N ALA A 246 19.82 7.01 -16.25
CA ALA A 246 20.37 7.11 -17.61
C ALA A 246 21.72 6.40 -17.81
N ASP A 247 22.54 6.34 -16.77
CA ASP A 247 23.87 5.71 -16.79
C ASP A 247 23.87 4.27 -16.21
N ASP A 248 22.72 3.72 -15.78
CA ASP A 248 22.65 2.34 -15.26
C ASP A 248 22.64 1.34 -16.43
N PRO A 249 23.67 0.48 -16.57
CA PRO A 249 23.76 -0.46 -17.68
C PRO A 249 22.67 -1.53 -17.71
N ARG A 250 21.90 -1.67 -16.62
CA ARG A 250 20.77 -2.62 -16.51
C ARG A 250 19.44 -2.02 -16.96
N LEU A 251 19.42 -0.71 -17.29
CA LEU A 251 18.20 -0.03 -17.73
C LEU A 251 17.64 -0.59 -19.04
N PRO A 252 18.47 -0.85 -20.10
CA PRO A 252 17.97 -1.52 -21.29
C PRO A 252 17.48 -2.95 -20.96
N GLY A 253 16.29 -3.30 -21.44
CA GLY A 253 15.65 -4.59 -21.14
C GLY A 253 14.81 -4.61 -19.87
N ALA A 254 14.83 -3.55 -19.06
CA ALA A 254 14.06 -3.45 -17.82
C ALA A 254 12.54 -3.40 -18.06
N THR A 255 11.77 -3.67 -17.00
CA THR A 255 10.31 -3.46 -16.95
C THR A 255 10.01 -2.18 -16.18
N LEU A 256 9.17 -1.32 -16.75
CA LEU A 256 8.67 -0.10 -16.12
C LEU A 256 7.22 -0.32 -15.64
N TYR A 257 6.96 -0.02 -14.39
CA TYR A 257 5.64 -0.06 -13.77
C TYR A 257 5.15 1.36 -13.53
N SER A 258 3.98 1.72 -14.06
CA SER A 258 3.39 3.04 -13.88
C SER A 258 1.96 2.96 -13.37
N SER A 259 1.60 3.80 -12.42
CA SER A 259 0.23 3.86 -11.88
C SER A 259 -0.79 4.37 -12.90
N LEU A 260 -0.34 5.14 -13.89
CA LEU A 260 -1.14 5.65 -15.01
C LEU A 260 -0.47 5.28 -16.32
N GLU A 261 -1.25 5.12 -17.38
CA GLU A 261 -0.74 4.95 -18.75
C GLU A 261 0.29 6.06 -19.08
N PRO A 262 1.51 5.71 -19.54
CA PRO A 262 2.49 6.70 -19.99
C PRO A 262 1.95 7.55 -21.13
N CYS A 263 2.11 8.86 -21.06
CA CYS A 263 1.58 9.76 -22.07
C CYS A 263 2.23 9.58 -23.45
N GLY A 264 1.41 9.67 -24.51
CA GLY A 264 1.85 9.66 -25.93
C GLY A 264 2.24 11.07 -26.42
N GLN A 265 1.69 12.11 -25.82
CA GLN A 265 2.02 13.52 -26.05
C GLN A 265 1.83 14.31 -24.77
N ARG A 266 2.51 15.45 -24.66
CA ARG A 266 2.31 16.42 -23.58
C ARG A 266 2.70 17.83 -24.03
N ALA A 267 2.04 18.82 -23.47
CA ALA A 267 2.32 20.23 -23.80
C ALA A 267 3.53 20.79 -23.04
N SER A 268 3.90 20.17 -21.90
CA SER A 268 4.93 20.69 -21.00
C SER A 268 6.36 20.48 -21.50
N ARG A 269 6.59 19.48 -22.35
CA ARG A 269 7.92 19.13 -22.88
C ARG A 269 7.81 18.50 -24.27
N PRO A 270 8.86 18.59 -25.12
CA PRO A 270 8.83 18.06 -26.48
C PRO A 270 8.74 16.52 -26.54
N ASP A 271 9.38 15.81 -25.60
CA ASP A 271 9.36 14.36 -25.55
C ASP A 271 8.26 13.85 -24.61
N SER A 272 7.47 12.90 -25.10
CA SER A 272 6.47 12.18 -24.30
C SER A 272 7.11 11.11 -23.41
N CYS A 273 6.38 10.58 -22.41
CA CYS A 273 6.86 9.45 -21.62
C CYS A 273 7.10 8.23 -22.52
N ALA A 274 6.25 7.95 -23.50
CA ALA A 274 6.44 6.86 -24.45
C ALA A 274 7.77 7.00 -25.23
N THR A 275 8.10 8.19 -25.69
CA THR A 275 9.38 8.48 -26.39
C THR A 275 10.60 8.27 -25.46
N LEU A 276 10.50 8.70 -24.20
CA LEU A 276 11.58 8.53 -23.24
C LEU A 276 11.79 7.06 -22.86
N ILE A 277 10.71 6.30 -22.70
CA ILE A 277 10.71 4.86 -22.42
C ILE A 277 11.36 4.10 -23.58
N GLU A 278 11.02 4.42 -24.83
CA GLU A 278 11.64 3.82 -26.03
C GLU A 278 13.15 4.09 -26.07
N ARG A 279 13.57 5.36 -25.91
CA ARG A 279 14.99 5.74 -25.90
C ARG A 279 15.80 5.09 -24.78
N ALA A 280 15.17 4.83 -23.63
CA ALA A 280 15.80 4.15 -22.51
C ALA A 280 15.97 2.64 -22.73
N GLY A 281 15.41 2.08 -23.81
CA GLY A 281 15.51 0.66 -24.12
C GLY A 281 14.68 -0.22 -23.19
N ILE A 282 13.62 0.31 -22.57
CA ILE A 282 12.69 -0.46 -21.73
C ILE A 282 12.02 -1.54 -22.59
N ALA A 283 12.05 -2.79 -22.14
CA ALA A 283 11.45 -3.91 -22.88
C ALA A 283 9.94 -4.07 -22.64
N ARG A 284 9.47 -3.66 -21.46
CA ARG A 284 8.07 -3.88 -21.05
C ARG A 284 7.55 -2.75 -20.17
N VAL A 285 6.26 -2.41 -20.37
CA VAL A 285 5.53 -1.47 -19.52
C VAL A 285 4.30 -2.16 -18.92
N VAL A 286 4.14 -2.06 -17.59
CA VAL A 286 2.98 -2.54 -16.84
C VAL A 286 2.30 -1.34 -16.21
N TYR A 287 0.97 -1.20 -16.41
CA TYR A 287 0.25 -0.05 -15.91
C TYR A 287 -1.11 -0.41 -15.30
N ALA A 288 -1.57 0.44 -14.35
CA ALA A 288 -2.78 0.21 -13.57
C ALA A 288 -4.02 0.85 -14.20
N TRP A 289 -3.89 2.11 -14.60
CA TRP A 289 -5.01 2.94 -15.02
C TRP A 289 -4.76 3.49 -16.42
N ARG A 290 -5.78 3.43 -17.29
CA ARG A 290 -5.73 4.07 -18.61
C ARG A 290 -5.94 5.57 -18.49
N GLU A 291 -5.25 6.34 -19.32
CA GLU A 291 -5.47 7.77 -19.39
C GLU A 291 -6.94 8.04 -19.80
N PRO A 292 -7.66 8.91 -19.04
CA PRO A 292 -9.05 9.24 -19.38
C PRO A 292 -9.16 9.82 -20.80
N PRO A 293 -10.18 9.43 -21.60
CA PRO A 293 -10.28 9.81 -23.02
C PRO A 293 -10.34 11.32 -23.27
N GLU A 294 -10.73 12.13 -22.26
CA GLU A 294 -10.73 13.59 -22.33
C GLU A 294 -9.34 14.19 -22.45
N PHE A 295 -8.29 13.44 -22.13
CA PHE A 295 -6.89 13.88 -22.14
C PHE A 295 -6.04 13.15 -23.18
N VAL A 296 -6.61 12.17 -23.87
CA VAL A 296 -5.85 11.36 -24.85
C VAL A 296 -5.63 12.16 -26.12
N ALA A 297 -4.39 12.58 -26.35
CA ALA A 297 -3.95 12.93 -27.69
C ALA A 297 -3.66 11.63 -28.47
N LEU A 298 -4.16 11.52 -29.68
CA LEU A 298 -3.87 10.38 -30.56
C LEU A 298 -2.51 10.56 -31.25
N PRO A 299 -1.66 9.55 -31.27
CA PRO A 299 -1.81 8.21 -30.71
C PRO A 299 -1.65 8.19 -29.18
N SER A 300 -2.31 7.23 -28.49
CA SER A 300 -2.10 7.02 -27.05
C SER A 300 -0.65 6.59 -26.78
N GLY A 301 -0.22 6.76 -25.54
CA GLY A 301 1.15 6.34 -25.15
C GLY A 301 1.35 4.84 -25.35
N ILE A 302 0.34 4.02 -25.05
CA ILE A 302 0.40 2.56 -25.26
C ILE A 302 0.53 2.20 -26.73
N GLU A 303 -0.27 2.81 -27.62
CA GLU A 303 -0.15 2.57 -29.05
C GLU A 303 1.24 2.98 -29.60
N ALA A 304 1.85 4.01 -29.04
CA ALA A 304 3.20 4.42 -29.41
C ALA A 304 4.23 3.38 -28.96
N LEU A 305 4.14 2.90 -27.71
CA LEU A 305 5.03 1.87 -27.17
C LEU A 305 4.92 0.54 -27.92
N GLU A 306 3.70 0.08 -28.21
CA GLU A 306 3.48 -1.16 -28.96
C GLU A 306 4.04 -1.07 -30.39
N ARG A 307 3.92 0.08 -31.06
CA ARG A 307 4.53 0.31 -32.38
C ARG A 307 6.06 0.32 -32.32
N ALA A 308 6.64 0.72 -31.20
CA ALA A 308 8.08 0.64 -30.96
C ALA A 308 8.55 -0.77 -30.56
N GLY A 309 7.63 -1.76 -30.48
CA GLY A 309 7.94 -3.14 -30.10
C GLY A 309 8.06 -3.39 -28.60
N ILE A 310 7.65 -2.44 -27.78
CA ILE A 310 7.67 -2.55 -26.33
C ILE A 310 6.42 -3.31 -25.87
N ALA A 311 6.60 -4.38 -25.09
CA ALA A 311 5.48 -5.15 -24.56
C ALA A 311 4.70 -4.34 -23.52
N THR A 312 3.37 -4.37 -23.61
CA THR A 312 2.51 -3.66 -22.65
C THR A 312 1.60 -4.63 -21.89
N THR A 313 1.31 -4.34 -20.64
CA THR A 313 0.40 -5.12 -19.81
C THR A 313 -0.47 -4.20 -18.95
N HIS A 314 -1.78 -4.25 -19.14
CA HIS A 314 -2.75 -3.53 -18.32
C HIS A 314 -3.23 -4.43 -17.18
N LEU A 315 -3.14 -3.96 -15.93
CA LEU A 315 -3.63 -4.66 -14.74
C LEU A 315 -4.75 -3.84 -14.05
N PRO A 316 -5.98 -3.87 -14.58
CA PRO A 316 -7.08 -3.00 -14.14
C PRO A 316 -7.51 -3.22 -12.69
N ARG A 317 -7.16 -4.35 -12.07
CA ARG A 317 -7.42 -4.59 -10.64
C ARG A 317 -6.75 -3.56 -9.72
N TRP A 318 -5.69 -2.89 -10.19
CA TRP A 318 -4.98 -1.82 -9.47
C TRP A 318 -5.52 -0.41 -9.77
N GLU A 319 -6.42 -0.26 -10.74
CA GLU A 319 -7.01 1.03 -11.11
C GLU A 319 -7.70 1.76 -9.94
N PRO A 320 -8.50 1.09 -9.07
CA PRO A 320 -9.12 1.77 -7.93
C PRO A 320 -8.08 2.40 -6.98
N LEU A 321 -6.95 1.72 -6.73
CA LEU A 321 -5.86 2.26 -5.93
C LEU A 321 -5.16 3.42 -6.65
N ALA A 322 -4.84 3.25 -7.94
CA ALA A 322 -4.19 4.29 -8.74
C ALA A 322 -5.03 5.57 -8.79
N ARG A 323 -6.32 5.48 -9.07
CA ARG A 323 -7.26 6.63 -9.11
C ARG A 323 -7.37 7.33 -7.77
N ARG A 324 -7.47 6.58 -6.69
CA ARG A 324 -7.56 7.14 -5.34
C ARG A 324 -6.31 7.93 -4.97
N CYS A 325 -5.15 7.34 -5.24
CA CYS A 325 -3.86 7.94 -4.92
C CYS A 325 -3.47 9.06 -5.90
N ALA A 326 -4.00 9.06 -7.14
CA ALA A 326 -3.70 10.04 -8.19
C ALA A 326 -4.37 11.42 -8.01
N ARG A 327 -5.05 11.67 -6.93
CA ARG A 327 -5.94 12.82 -6.66
C ARG A 327 -5.70 14.03 -7.54
N ARG A 328 -6.81 14.47 -8.18
CA ARG A 328 -7.00 15.88 -8.51
C ARG A 328 -7.37 16.65 -7.24
N PRO A 329 -7.00 17.93 -7.14
CA PRO A 329 -7.47 18.79 -6.08
C PRO A 329 -8.99 18.88 -6.05
#